data_bd12dc25418f90e80728fb12e7e18b09
#
_entry.id   bd12dc25418f90e80728fb12e7e18b09
#
_cell.length_a   1.000
_cell.length_b   1.000
_cell.length_c   1.000
_cell.angle_alpha   90.00
_cell.angle_beta   90.00
_cell.angle_gamma   90.00
#
_symmetry.space_group_name_H-M   'P 1'
#
loop_
_entity.id
_entity.type
_entity.pdbx_description
1 polymer ?
#
loop_
_entity_poly.entity_id
_entity_poly.type
_entity_poly.pdbx_seq_one_letter_code
_entity_poly.pdbx_strand_id
1 'polypeptide(L)' 'MNEDALNMSVRKFLKKVGVTAQREIEQAVRDAEASGKLKTGTLPAKGTFTIGGIDLTFDVTGEIETG' A
#
# COMPACT_ATOMS: atom_id res chain seq x y z
N MET A 1 -9.26 -24.99 -11.60
CA MET A 1 -8.95 -23.99 -10.57
C MET A 1 -10.18 -23.71 -9.73
N ASN A 2 -10.00 -23.45 -8.45
CA ASN A 2 -11.11 -23.12 -7.55
C ASN A 2 -11.24 -21.59 -7.44
N GLU A 3 -12.27 -21.05 -8.07
CA GLU A 3 -12.49 -19.59 -8.09
C GLU A 3 -12.74 -19.01 -6.70
N ASP A 4 -13.45 -19.73 -5.83
CA ASP A 4 -13.72 -19.25 -4.47
C ASP A 4 -12.43 -19.18 -3.65
N ALA A 5 -11.58 -20.19 -3.75
CA ALA A 5 -10.30 -20.21 -3.07
C ALA A 5 -9.40 -19.06 -3.56
N LEU A 6 -9.38 -18.81 -4.85
CA LEU A 6 -8.63 -17.71 -5.44
C LEU A 6 -9.10 -16.37 -4.86
N ASN A 7 -10.41 -16.15 -4.93
CA ASN A 7 -10.99 -14.88 -4.46
C ASN A 7 -10.69 -14.64 -2.99
N MET A 8 -10.88 -15.66 -2.15
CA MET A 8 -10.66 -15.54 -0.71
C MET A 8 -9.20 -15.32 -0.36
N SER A 9 -8.29 -16.00 -1.05
CA SER A 9 -6.85 -15.85 -0.78
C SER A 9 -6.33 -14.49 -1.23
N VAL A 10 -6.83 -13.97 -2.35
CA VAL A 10 -6.47 -12.62 -2.81
C VAL A 10 -6.94 -11.58 -1.79
N ARG A 11 -8.18 -11.68 -1.34
CA ARG A 11 -8.71 -10.77 -0.32
C ARG A 11 -7.92 -10.81 0.98
N LYS A 12 -7.56 -12.02 1.41
CA LYS A 12 -6.77 -12.19 2.64
C LYS A 12 -5.40 -11.52 2.49
N PHE A 13 -4.76 -11.72 1.35
CA PHE A 13 -3.48 -11.07 1.07
C PHE A 13 -3.61 -9.56 1.08
N LEU A 14 -4.62 -9.01 0.39
CA LEU A 14 -4.81 -7.57 0.32
C LEU A 14 -5.18 -6.95 1.66
N LYS A 15 -5.90 -7.66 2.51
CA LYS A 15 -6.17 -7.20 3.87
C LYS A 15 -4.87 -7.07 4.66
N LYS A 16 -3.99 -8.06 4.55
CA LYS A 16 -2.68 -8.02 5.19
C LYS A 16 -1.85 -6.86 4.66
N VAL A 17 -1.84 -6.68 3.34
CA VAL A 17 -1.13 -5.55 2.70
C VAL A 17 -1.69 -4.22 3.22
N GLY A 18 -3.01 -4.07 3.25
CA GLY A 18 -3.64 -2.83 3.69
C GLY A 18 -3.31 -2.48 5.13
N VAL A 19 -3.42 -3.44 6.03
CA VAL A 19 -3.12 -3.21 7.45
C VAL A 19 -1.66 -2.84 7.66
N THR A 20 -0.74 -3.59 7.05
CA THR A 20 0.69 -3.36 7.20
C THR A 20 1.12 -2.06 6.53
N ALA A 21 0.66 -1.83 5.30
CA ALA A 21 1.03 -0.63 4.55
C ALA A 21 0.49 0.63 5.22
N GLN A 22 -0.75 0.60 5.70
CA GLN A 22 -1.34 1.76 6.37
C GLN A 22 -0.51 2.16 7.59
N ARG A 23 -0.13 1.19 8.42
CA ARG A 23 0.68 1.44 9.61
C ARG A 23 2.02 2.08 9.25
N GLU A 24 2.70 1.52 8.24
CA GLU A 24 4.01 2.01 7.83
C GLU A 24 3.94 3.41 7.23
N ILE A 25 2.93 3.65 6.40
CA ILE A 25 2.74 4.97 5.77
C ILE A 25 2.43 6.02 6.82
N GLU A 26 1.48 5.75 7.72
CA GLU A 26 1.11 6.72 8.75
C GLU A 26 2.29 7.05 9.66
N GLN A 27 3.08 6.04 10.03
CA GLN A 27 4.24 6.26 10.88
C GLN A 27 5.29 7.12 10.17
N ALA A 28 5.55 6.84 8.89
CA ALA A 28 6.52 7.61 8.11
C ALA A 28 6.08 9.06 7.94
N VAL A 29 4.79 9.30 7.73
CA VAL A 29 4.24 10.66 7.61
C VAL A 29 4.37 11.41 8.92
N ARG A 30 4.04 10.77 10.05
CA ARG A 30 4.21 11.40 11.37
C ARG A 30 5.66 11.72 11.66
N ASP A 31 6.57 10.83 11.31
CA ASP A 31 8.00 11.07 11.51
C ASP A 31 8.50 12.23 10.65
N ALA A 32 8.03 12.32 9.42
CA ALA A 32 8.37 13.42 8.53
C ALA A 32 7.85 14.77 9.08
N GLU A 33 6.64 14.77 9.62
CA GLU A 33 6.08 15.97 10.26
C GLU A 33 6.92 16.40 11.46
N ALA A 34 7.26 15.44 12.32
CA ALA A 34 8.03 15.72 13.52
C ALA A 34 9.42 16.26 13.22
N SER A 35 10.02 15.84 12.12
CA SER A 35 11.35 16.29 11.69
C SER A 35 11.33 17.52 10.79
N GLY A 36 10.15 18.07 10.51
CA GLY A 36 10.01 19.25 9.67
C GLY A 36 10.18 18.99 8.17
N LYS A 37 10.17 17.73 7.76
CA LYS A 37 10.35 17.36 6.34
C LYS A 37 9.05 17.24 5.58
N LEU A 38 7.92 17.25 6.27
CA LEU A 38 6.62 17.11 5.62
C LEU A 38 6.19 18.45 5.04
N LYS A 39 5.93 18.46 3.74
CA LYS A 39 5.28 19.59 3.09
C LYS A 39 3.79 19.37 3.17
N THR A 40 3.04 20.43 3.41
CA THR A 40 1.59 20.36 3.47
C THR A 40 1.01 20.03 2.09
N GLY A 41 -0.10 19.33 2.10
CA GLY A 41 -0.82 19.00 0.88
C GLY A 41 -0.82 17.52 0.58
N THR A 42 -0.57 17.19 -0.67
CA THR A 42 -0.75 15.85 -1.20
C THR A 42 0.60 15.21 -1.49
N LEU A 43 0.76 13.96 -1.05
CA LEU A 43 1.96 13.17 -1.33
C LEU A 43 1.64 12.12 -2.39
N PRO A 44 2.47 11.98 -3.43
CA PRO A 44 2.27 10.90 -4.39
C PRO A 44 2.57 9.55 -3.73
N ALA A 45 1.78 8.55 -4.07
CA ALA A 45 1.93 7.21 -3.51
C ALA A 45 1.95 6.17 -4.62
N LYS A 46 2.75 5.13 -4.44
CA LYS A 46 2.81 4.02 -5.37
C LYS A 46 3.06 2.73 -4.60
N GLY A 47 2.23 1.73 -4.84
CA GLY A 47 2.47 0.37 -4.36
C GLY A 47 2.82 -0.53 -5.53
N THR A 48 3.83 -1.37 -5.35
CA THR A 48 4.26 -2.32 -6.38
C THR A 48 3.97 -3.73 -5.88
N PHE A 49 3.27 -4.51 -6.70
CA PHE A 49 2.93 -5.89 -6.38
C PHE A 49 3.64 -6.83 -7.31
N THR A 50 4.19 -7.89 -6.73
CA THR A 50 4.85 -8.95 -7.47
C THR A 50 4.21 -10.27 -7.07
N ILE A 51 3.74 -11.04 -8.05
CA ILE A 51 3.17 -12.37 -7.80
C ILE A 51 4.08 -13.38 -8.46
N GLY A 52 4.75 -14.19 -7.65
CA GLY A 52 5.61 -15.26 -8.13
C GLY A 52 4.78 -16.39 -8.73
N GLY A 53 5.38 -17.14 -9.61
CA GLY A 53 4.72 -18.27 -10.27
C GLY A 53 4.02 -17.93 -11.57
N ILE A 54 3.62 -16.67 -11.76
CA ILE A 54 2.96 -16.23 -12.99
C ILE A 54 3.61 -14.98 -13.60
N ASP A 55 4.74 -14.58 -13.05
CA ASP A 55 5.52 -13.44 -13.53
C ASP A 55 4.71 -12.14 -13.64
N LEU A 56 3.82 -11.92 -12.68
CA LEU A 56 3.03 -10.70 -12.65
C LEU A 56 3.73 -9.64 -11.81
N THR A 57 3.84 -8.44 -12.36
CA THR A 57 4.29 -7.25 -11.62
C THR A 57 3.45 -6.07 -12.08
N PHE A 58 2.90 -5.33 -11.14
CA PHE A 58 2.13 -4.13 -11.48
C PHE A 58 2.19 -3.11 -10.35
N ASP A 59 1.91 -1.86 -10.69
CA ASP A 59 1.88 -0.75 -9.76
C ASP A 59 0.46 -0.23 -9.59
N VAL A 60 0.17 0.20 -8.36
CA VAL A 60 -1.04 0.96 -8.06
C VAL A 60 -0.60 2.33 -7.58
N THR A 61 -1.09 3.39 -8.20
CA THR A 61 -0.74 4.76 -7.86
C THR A 61 -1.91 5.49 -7.25
N GLY A 62 -1.60 6.45 -6.40
CA GLY A 62 -2.60 7.25 -5.75
C GLY A 62 -1.96 8.43 -5.04
N GLU A 63 -2.70 9.04 -4.14
CA GLU A 63 -2.24 10.20 -3.40
C GLU A 63 -2.63 10.08 -1.94
N ILE A 64 -1.75 10.57 -1.08
CA ILE A 64 -2.00 10.65 0.36
C ILE A 64 -2.19 12.12 0.70
N GLU A 65 -3.29 12.43 1.33
CA GLU A 65 -3.58 13.80 1.76
C GLU A 65 -3.17 13.98 3.21
N THR A 66 -2.45 15.06 3.49
CA THR A 66 -1.91 15.33 4.82
C THR A 66 -2.57 16.54 5.49
N GLY A 67 -3.53 17.15 4.82
CA GLY A 67 -4.25 18.28 5.44
C GLY A 67 -4.82 19.31 4.50
#